data_3f8b83b13e39267357fc3c443edba70e
#
_entry.id   3f8b83b13e39267357fc3c443edba70e
#
_cell.length_a   1.000
_cell.length_b   1.000
_cell.length_c   1.000
_cell.angle_alpha   90.00
_cell.angle_beta   90.00
_cell.angle_gamma   90.00
#
_symmetry.space_group_name_H-M   'P 1'
#
loop_
_entity.id
_entity.type
_entity.pdbx_description
1 polymer ?
#
loop_
_entity_poly.entity_id
_entity_poly.type
_entity_poly.pdbx_seq_one_letter_code
_entity_poly.pdbx_strand_id
1 'polypeptide(L)'
;RMLELHNQMKYGETADIRGMARLQYAIGRRNSFEQCWALTQYWRGYVEKFEPMLQYWDDNYDRYNNILYDYTETAEHTKVEELYQAEIKQALAMMQSDETKAEAEYILGNLRTIVKHYGNTTTAQRIKTSCDNWRSWL
;
A
#
# COMPACT_ATOMS: atom_id res chain seq x y z
N ARG A 1 5.45 -14.11 -0.08
CA ARG A 1 5.95 -12.75 -0.30
C ARG A 1 6.07 -11.94 1.01
N MET A 2 5.04 -11.92 1.87
CA MET A 2 5.07 -11.15 3.12
C MET A 2 6.16 -11.61 4.09
N LEU A 3 6.38 -12.92 4.21
CA LEU A 3 7.47 -13.46 5.04
C LEU A 3 8.85 -13.03 4.51
N GLU A 4 9.05 -13.08 3.21
CA GLU A 4 10.27 -12.64 2.54
C GLU A 4 10.54 -11.14 2.83
N LEU A 5 9.53 -10.29 2.69
CA LEU A 5 9.63 -8.87 3.00
C LEU A 5 9.98 -8.63 4.47
N HIS A 6 9.33 -9.37 5.38
CA HIS A 6 9.62 -9.29 6.80
C HIS A 6 11.09 -9.62 7.12
N ASN A 7 11.63 -10.64 6.47
CA ASN A 7 13.04 -11.00 6.62
C ASN A 7 13.96 -9.92 6.06
N GLN A 8 13.63 -9.34 4.90
CA GLN A 8 14.41 -8.26 4.30
C GLN A 8 14.39 -6.98 5.13
N MET A 9 13.30 -6.68 5.82
CA MET A 9 13.23 -5.55 6.75
C MET A 9 14.24 -5.65 7.88
N LYS A 10 14.50 -6.86 8.35
CA LYS A 10 15.42 -7.12 9.47
C LYS A 10 16.86 -7.33 9.01
N TYR A 11 17.05 -8.10 7.95
CA TYR A 11 18.34 -8.67 7.56
C TYR A 11 18.85 -8.19 6.20
N GLY A 12 18.13 -7.30 5.53
CA GLY A 12 18.59 -6.71 4.26
C GLY A 12 19.96 -6.04 4.41
N GLU A 13 20.83 -6.23 3.43
CA GLU A 13 22.23 -5.76 3.50
C GLU A 13 22.36 -4.24 3.63
N THR A 14 21.51 -3.49 2.94
CA THR A 14 21.58 -2.02 2.92
C THR A 14 20.35 -1.40 3.56
N ALA A 15 20.49 -0.14 4.00
CA ALA A 15 19.36 0.65 4.49
C ALA A 15 18.27 0.83 3.41
N ASP A 16 18.67 0.95 2.15
CA ASP A 16 17.74 1.05 1.02
C ASP A 16 16.92 -0.23 0.84
N ILE A 17 17.54 -1.41 0.92
CA ILE A 17 16.85 -2.70 0.86
C ILE A 17 15.86 -2.84 2.03
N ARG A 18 16.31 -2.52 3.23
CA ARG A 18 15.45 -2.59 4.41
C ARG A 18 14.28 -1.60 4.34
N GLY A 19 14.55 -0.39 3.89
CA GLY A 19 13.53 0.65 3.71
C GLY A 19 12.50 0.28 2.65
N MET A 20 12.94 -0.23 1.50
CA MET A 20 12.03 -0.67 0.43
C MET A 20 11.19 -1.87 0.87
N ALA A 21 11.78 -2.83 1.57
CA ALA A 21 11.06 -3.97 2.12
C ALA A 21 9.99 -3.52 3.13
N ARG A 22 10.32 -2.56 3.98
CA ARG A 22 9.38 -1.98 4.94
C ARG A 22 8.20 -1.28 4.26
N LEU A 23 8.47 -0.51 3.20
CA LEU A 23 7.44 0.13 2.39
C LEU A 23 6.47 -0.91 1.81
N GLN A 24 6.99 -1.92 1.14
CA GLN A 24 6.19 -2.96 0.50
C GLN A 24 5.41 -3.79 1.53
N TYR A 25 6.01 -4.07 2.68
CA TYR A 25 5.35 -4.76 3.77
C TYR A 25 4.18 -3.94 4.33
N ALA A 26 4.38 -2.65 4.55
CA ALA A 26 3.33 -1.74 5.00
C ALA A 26 2.15 -1.68 4.02
N ILE A 27 2.42 -1.63 2.72
CA ILE A 27 1.39 -1.67 1.68
C ILE A 27 0.61 -2.98 1.75
N GLY A 28 1.30 -4.12 1.91
CA GLY A 28 0.66 -5.43 2.04
C GLY A 28 -0.24 -5.52 3.26
N ARG A 29 0.21 -5.02 4.40
CA ARG A 29 -0.59 -4.98 5.64
C ARG A 29 -1.83 -4.11 5.48
N ARG A 30 -1.68 -2.91 4.94
CA ARG A 30 -2.80 -2.02 4.66
C ARG A 30 -3.84 -2.68 3.78
N ASN A 31 -3.42 -3.31 2.69
CA ASN A 31 -4.33 -3.97 1.75
C ASN A 31 -5.06 -5.16 2.37
N SER A 32 -4.51 -5.76 3.40
CA SER A 32 -5.14 -6.85 4.16
C SER A 32 -5.83 -6.39 5.45
N PHE A 33 -5.83 -5.10 5.76
CA PHE A 33 -6.37 -4.52 7.00
C PHE A 33 -5.84 -5.21 8.26
N GLU A 34 -4.53 -5.50 8.28
CA GLU A 34 -3.88 -6.22 9.38
C GLU A 34 -4.35 -7.68 9.54
N GLN A 35 -5.13 -8.18 8.61
CA GLN A 35 -5.62 -9.56 8.63
C GLN A 35 -4.67 -10.51 7.89
N CYS A 36 -4.91 -11.80 8.06
CA CYS A 36 -4.24 -12.79 7.24
C CYS A 36 -4.62 -12.58 5.77
N TRP A 37 -3.61 -12.45 4.94
CA TRP A 37 -3.80 -12.19 3.51
C TRP A 37 -4.68 -13.24 2.83
N ALA A 38 -4.54 -14.51 3.19
CA ALA A 38 -5.36 -15.58 2.66
C ALA A 38 -6.84 -15.43 3.03
N LEU A 39 -7.11 -14.98 4.26
CA LEU A 39 -8.47 -14.69 4.70
C LEU A 39 -9.08 -13.52 3.93
N THR A 40 -8.31 -12.47 3.69
CA THR A 40 -8.79 -11.31 2.94
C THR A 40 -9.21 -11.71 1.52
N GLN A 41 -8.41 -12.51 0.82
CA GLN A 41 -8.77 -13.02 -0.50
C GLN A 41 -9.99 -13.94 -0.45
N TYR A 42 -10.06 -14.81 0.53
CA TYR A 42 -11.18 -15.70 0.73
C TYR A 42 -12.48 -14.91 0.95
N TRP A 43 -12.45 -13.91 1.83
CA TRP A 43 -13.61 -13.06 2.11
C TRP A 43 -14.08 -12.30 0.88
N ARG A 44 -13.17 -11.73 0.12
CA ARG A 44 -13.52 -11.02 -1.11
C ARG A 44 -14.27 -11.92 -2.09
N GLY A 45 -13.74 -13.10 -2.38
CA GLY A 45 -14.41 -14.07 -3.23
C GLY A 45 -15.73 -14.56 -2.66
N TYR A 46 -15.81 -14.70 -1.35
CA TYR A 46 -17.01 -15.12 -0.66
C TYR A 46 -18.13 -14.06 -0.77
N VAL A 47 -17.81 -12.80 -0.55
CA VAL A 47 -18.75 -11.68 -0.68
C VAL A 47 -19.30 -11.61 -2.10
N GLU A 48 -18.45 -11.65 -3.10
CA GLU A 48 -18.87 -11.62 -4.51
C GLU A 48 -19.83 -12.76 -4.86
N LYS A 49 -19.58 -13.94 -4.31
CA LYS A 49 -20.44 -15.11 -4.58
C LYS A 49 -21.78 -15.07 -3.86
N PHE A 50 -21.79 -14.56 -2.64
CA PHE A 50 -22.95 -14.68 -1.76
C PHE A 50 -23.75 -13.38 -1.62
N GLU A 51 -23.27 -12.28 -2.17
CA GLU A 51 -23.99 -11.01 -2.14
C GLU A 51 -25.45 -11.14 -2.65
N PRO A 52 -25.73 -11.81 -3.78
CA PRO A 52 -27.10 -12.01 -4.20
C PRO A 52 -27.95 -12.84 -3.24
N MET A 53 -27.34 -13.82 -2.55
CA MET A 53 -28.04 -14.63 -1.56
C MET A 53 -28.33 -13.83 -0.29
N LEU A 54 -27.45 -12.95 0.13
CA LEU A 54 -27.64 -12.10 1.30
C LEU A 54 -28.83 -11.15 1.16
N GLN A 55 -29.18 -10.78 -0.08
CA GLN A 55 -30.34 -9.93 -0.35
C GLN A 55 -31.69 -10.60 -0.02
N TYR A 56 -31.74 -11.92 0.03
CA TYR A 56 -32.93 -12.69 0.36
C TYR A 56 -33.06 -13.03 1.85
N TRP A 57 -32.07 -12.67 2.65
CA TRP A 57 -32.00 -12.98 4.07
C TRP A 57 -32.07 -11.70 4.87
N ASP A 58 -33.26 -11.16 5.08
CA ASP A 58 -33.48 -9.84 5.66
C ASP A 58 -32.60 -9.53 6.87
N ASP A 59 -32.80 -10.21 7.97
CA ASP A 59 -32.03 -9.95 9.21
C ASP A 59 -30.55 -10.38 9.07
N ASN A 60 -30.29 -11.44 8.33
CA ASN A 60 -28.93 -11.93 8.11
C ASN A 60 -28.19 -11.04 7.13
N TYR A 61 -28.85 -10.52 6.13
CA TYR A 61 -28.25 -9.59 5.18
C TYR A 61 -27.74 -8.34 5.90
N ASP A 62 -28.57 -7.73 6.72
CA ASP A 62 -28.17 -6.54 7.48
C ASP A 62 -27.01 -6.83 8.44
N ARG A 63 -27.04 -7.98 9.09
CA ARG A 63 -25.95 -8.40 9.99
C ARG A 63 -24.64 -8.58 9.23
N TYR A 64 -24.64 -9.28 8.11
CA TYR A 64 -23.44 -9.49 7.31
C TYR A 64 -22.97 -8.21 6.64
N ASN A 65 -23.88 -7.40 6.18
CA ASN A 65 -23.58 -6.09 5.63
C ASN A 65 -22.86 -5.21 6.66
N ASN A 66 -23.37 -5.15 7.88
CA ASN A 66 -22.74 -4.41 8.96
C ASN A 66 -21.33 -4.95 9.29
N ILE A 67 -21.18 -6.27 9.37
CA ILE A 67 -19.87 -6.89 9.63
C ILE A 67 -18.87 -6.57 8.52
N LEU A 68 -19.29 -6.57 7.25
CA LEU A 68 -18.40 -6.39 6.10
C LEU A 68 -18.12 -4.92 5.79
N TYR A 69 -19.12 -4.04 5.94
CA TYR A 69 -19.01 -2.63 5.55
C TYR A 69 -18.67 -1.70 6.71
N ASP A 70 -19.18 -1.94 7.91
CA ASP A 70 -18.79 -1.17 9.09
C ASP A 70 -17.32 -1.32 9.42
N TYR A 71 -16.73 -2.46 9.07
CA TYR A 71 -15.30 -2.69 9.24
C TYR A 71 -14.43 -1.70 8.47
N THR A 72 -14.87 -1.27 7.29
CA THR A 72 -14.13 -0.31 6.46
C THR A 72 -14.30 1.14 6.90
N GLU A 73 -15.33 1.43 7.68
CA GLU A 73 -15.68 2.79 8.14
C GLU A 73 -15.47 3.00 9.65
N THR A 74 -14.94 2.00 10.34
CA THR A 74 -14.74 2.04 11.78
C THR A 74 -13.49 2.81 12.20
N ALA A 75 -13.40 3.12 13.51
CA ALA A 75 -12.20 3.67 14.12
C ALA A 75 -10.95 2.78 13.88
N GLU A 76 -11.13 1.47 13.72
CA GLU A 76 -10.07 0.53 13.41
C GLU A 76 -9.47 0.78 12.02
N HIS A 77 -10.31 1.05 11.03
CA HIS A 77 -9.84 1.41 9.68
C HIS A 77 -9.01 2.69 9.71
N THR A 78 -9.47 3.72 10.42
CA THR A 78 -8.71 4.97 10.61
C THR A 78 -7.36 4.71 11.27
N LYS A 79 -7.33 3.85 12.29
CA LYS A 79 -6.10 3.47 12.98
C LYS A 79 -5.13 2.73 12.06
N VAL A 80 -5.62 1.84 11.21
CA VAL A 80 -4.80 1.13 10.20
C VAL A 80 -4.18 2.13 9.21
N GLU A 81 -4.94 3.12 8.75
CA GLU A 81 -4.43 4.18 7.88
C GLU A 81 -3.36 5.04 8.56
N GLU A 82 -3.56 5.41 9.82
CA GLU A 82 -2.57 6.16 10.60
C GLU A 82 -1.26 5.37 10.77
N LEU A 83 -1.36 4.09 11.11
CA LEU A 83 -0.20 3.20 11.22
C LEU A 83 0.50 3.04 9.87
N TYR A 84 -0.25 2.89 8.80
CA TYR A 84 0.28 2.81 7.45
C TYR A 84 1.07 4.06 7.08
N GLN A 85 0.53 5.25 7.31
CA GLN A 85 1.21 6.50 7.02
C GLN A 85 2.49 6.65 7.85
N ALA A 86 2.46 6.26 9.12
CA ALA A 86 3.64 6.28 9.98
C ALA A 86 4.73 5.33 9.47
N GLU A 87 4.37 4.12 9.07
CA GLU A 87 5.30 3.13 8.51
C GLU A 87 5.91 3.59 7.19
N ILE A 88 5.12 4.19 6.30
CA ILE A 88 5.61 4.76 5.04
C ILE A 88 6.64 5.86 5.31
N LYS A 89 6.35 6.75 6.23
CA LYS A 89 7.25 7.84 6.61
C LYS A 89 8.58 7.30 7.14
N GLN A 90 8.53 6.29 8.00
CA GLN A 90 9.73 5.66 8.54
C GLN A 90 10.52 4.92 7.45
N ALA A 91 9.83 4.21 6.56
CA ALA A 91 10.47 3.50 5.46
C ALA A 91 11.24 4.47 4.53
N LEU A 92 10.62 5.59 4.17
CA LEU A 92 11.25 6.61 3.35
C LEU A 92 12.47 7.24 4.05
N ALA A 93 12.37 7.47 5.36
CA ALA A 93 13.47 8.02 6.15
C ALA A 93 14.68 7.08 6.24
N MET A 94 14.50 5.77 6.10
CA MET A 94 15.58 4.78 6.08
C MET A 94 16.37 4.78 4.77
N MET A 95 15.76 5.21 3.67
CA MET A 95 16.38 5.16 2.34
C MET A 95 17.43 6.25 2.19
N GLN A 96 18.57 5.91 1.61
CA GLN A 96 19.70 6.82 1.44
C GLN A 96 19.90 7.26 -0.01
N SER A 97 19.74 6.34 -0.99
CA SER A 97 19.95 6.68 -2.38
C SER A 97 18.71 7.36 -3.00
N ASP A 98 18.94 8.35 -3.85
CA ASP A 98 17.87 9.03 -4.57
C ASP A 98 17.11 8.10 -5.51
N GLU A 99 17.79 7.12 -6.10
CA GLU A 99 17.15 6.08 -6.93
C GLU A 99 16.12 5.29 -6.13
N THR A 100 16.48 4.83 -4.93
CA THR A 100 15.55 4.08 -4.08
C THR A 100 14.37 4.94 -3.62
N LYS A 101 14.65 6.19 -3.25
CA LYS A 101 13.58 7.14 -2.88
C LYS A 101 12.64 7.40 -4.04
N ALA A 102 13.18 7.58 -5.25
CA ALA A 102 12.37 7.78 -6.45
C ALA A 102 11.49 6.55 -6.76
N GLU A 103 12.04 5.35 -6.64
CA GLU A 103 11.25 4.11 -6.81
C GLU A 103 10.14 3.99 -5.77
N ALA A 104 10.43 4.32 -4.51
CA ALA A 104 9.45 4.32 -3.44
C ALA A 104 8.30 5.30 -3.73
N GLU A 105 8.63 6.52 -4.13
CA GLU A 105 7.64 7.53 -4.51
C GLU A 105 6.83 7.09 -5.75
N TYR A 106 7.44 6.36 -6.67
CA TYR A 106 6.74 5.79 -7.83
C TYR A 106 5.70 4.75 -7.39
N ILE A 107 6.07 3.87 -6.48
CA ILE A 107 5.14 2.87 -5.91
C ILE A 107 3.97 3.57 -5.22
N LEU A 108 4.22 4.68 -4.54
CA LEU A 108 3.19 5.48 -3.86
C LEU A 108 2.37 6.37 -4.81
N GLY A 109 2.73 6.45 -6.09
CA GLY A 109 2.02 7.26 -7.08
C GLY A 109 2.38 8.74 -7.06
N ASN A 110 3.48 9.14 -6.43
CA ASN A 110 3.88 10.54 -6.25
C ASN A 110 4.80 11.02 -7.38
N LEU A 111 4.34 10.99 -8.61
CA LEU A 111 5.14 11.28 -9.81
C LEU A 111 5.71 12.70 -9.81
N ARG A 112 4.96 13.67 -9.34
CA ARG A 112 5.43 15.06 -9.24
C ARG A 112 6.62 15.20 -8.31
N THR A 113 6.60 14.53 -7.19
CA THR A 113 7.69 14.52 -6.21
C THR A 113 8.97 13.99 -6.84
N ILE A 114 8.87 12.93 -7.64
CA ILE A 114 10.02 12.33 -8.31
C ILE A 114 10.65 13.33 -9.28
N VAL A 115 9.85 13.92 -10.14
CA VAL A 115 10.35 14.88 -11.15
C VAL A 115 10.95 16.11 -10.48
N LYS A 116 10.34 16.59 -9.41
CA LYS A 116 10.74 17.81 -8.70
C LYS A 116 12.00 17.62 -7.83
N HIS A 117 12.07 16.52 -7.09
CA HIS A 117 13.12 16.32 -6.08
C HIS A 117 14.18 15.28 -6.45
N TYR A 118 13.85 14.37 -7.36
CA TYR A 118 14.75 13.28 -7.79
C TYR A 118 14.92 13.24 -9.31
N GLY A 119 15.01 14.44 -9.93
CA GLY A 119 14.97 14.61 -11.37
C GLY A 119 16.13 13.96 -12.14
N ASN A 120 17.23 13.62 -11.47
CA ASN A 120 18.41 12.99 -12.07
C ASN A 120 18.38 11.46 -11.99
N THR A 121 17.32 10.87 -11.43
CA THR A 121 17.20 9.42 -11.28
C THR A 121 16.71 8.75 -12.57
N THR A 122 16.96 7.45 -12.71
CA THR A 122 16.44 6.66 -13.85
C THR A 122 14.92 6.60 -13.82
N THR A 123 14.31 6.54 -12.65
CA THR A 123 12.86 6.59 -12.48
C THR A 123 12.29 7.91 -13.00
N ALA A 124 12.91 9.04 -12.68
CA ALA A 124 12.51 10.35 -13.22
C ALA A 124 12.63 10.41 -14.75
N GLN A 125 13.68 9.84 -15.31
CA GLN A 125 13.86 9.80 -16.78
C GLN A 125 12.76 8.97 -17.44
N ARG A 126 12.38 7.84 -16.86
CA ARG A 126 11.25 7.04 -17.37
C ARG A 126 9.95 7.83 -17.37
N ILE A 127 9.68 8.57 -16.30
CA ILE A 127 8.49 9.43 -16.21
C ILE A 127 8.52 10.52 -17.27
N LYS A 128 9.64 11.21 -17.43
CA LYS A 128 9.81 12.27 -18.43
C LYS A 128 9.65 11.77 -19.86
N THR A 129 10.06 10.54 -20.13
CA THR A 129 9.90 9.90 -21.43
C THR A 129 8.45 9.49 -21.70
N SER A 130 7.73 9.05 -20.67
CA SER A 130 6.38 8.50 -20.79
C SER A 130 5.27 9.55 -20.65
N CYS A 131 5.58 10.74 -20.11
CA CYS A 131 4.59 11.75 -19.77
C CYS A 131 5.01 13.11 -20.32
N ASP A 132 4.36 13.57 -21.37
CA ASP A 132 4.69 14.82 -22.07
C ASP A 132 4.49 16.06 -21.20
N ASN A 133 3.60 16.00 -20.23
CA ASN A 133 3.21 17.12 -19.38
C ASN A 133 4.09 17.29 -18.11
N TRP A 134 5.16 16.52 -17.96
CA TRP A 134 5.96 16.54 -16.74
C TRP A 134 6.53 17.92 -16.39
N ARG A 135 6.79 18.77 -17.41
CA ARG A 135 7.29 20.13 -17.20
C ARG A 135 6.33 21.01 -16.42
N SER A 136 5.03 20.74 -16.50
CA SER A 136 4.01 21.49 -15.75
C SER A 136 4.06 21.21 -14.24
N TRP A 137 4.80 20.19 -13.84
CA TRP A 137 4.93 19.81 -12.43
C TRP A 137 6.09 20.50 -11.70
N LEU A 138 6.94 21.21 -12.42
CA LEU A 138 8.09 21.89 -11.84
C LEU A 138 7.71 23.20 -11.09
#